data_7a41ebd039499801f3a3a79fb5d24497
#
_entry.id   7a41ebd039499801f3a3a79fb5d24497
#
_cell.length_a   1.000
_cell.length_b   1.000
_cell.length_c   1.000
_cell.angle_alpha   90.00
_cell.angle_beta   90.00
_cell.angle_gamma   90.00
#
_symmetry.space_group_name_H-M   'P 1'
#
loop_
_entity.id
_entity.type
_entity.pdbx_description
1 polymer ?
#
loop_
_entity_poly.entity_id
_entity_poly.type
_entity_poly.pdbx_seq_one_letter_code
_entity_poly.pdbx_strand_id
1 'polypeptide(L)'
;MTRFIYLSDTHLGSSGSGFHQQKTYPERLSEIVAVLNAWIRQDGRIDFVLHGGDMTDSGTRDLIWQASHLFKLPVPVRLCLGNHDLTERESLAHWLKLCPDFFSGGRPEYLIETEDCVLHVVPNNWMEIPYRWVDTQNPHFLDDQITLLDRQSARRAVRPQILLTHSPVFGLPPEQTGMAKPFHEPVATFTKTVVEWAKRQPGLLCVLGGHTHMNMRVEHAKVNYVTVSALVEVPFEFKVFEIGTDSWSMKTISLADQLHFRSEYNHEKHYVQGSEKERTVEVHSLRKR
;
A
#
# COMPACT_ATOMS: atom_id res chain seq x y z
N MET A 1 17.60 0.82 12.65
CA MET A 1 16.15 0.54 12.65
C MET A 1 15.53 1.33 11.52
N THR A 2 14.94 0.64 10.55
CA THR A 2 14.28 1.24 9.38
C THR A 2 12.88 1.70 9.78
N ARG A 3 12.53 2.95 9.45
CA ARG A 3 11.23 3.55 9.77
C ARG A 3 10.62 4.20 8.54
N PHE A 4 9.45 3.75 8.13
CA PHE A 4 8.80 4.25 6.92
C PHE A 4 7.29 4.46 7.09
N ILE A 5 6.76 5.35 6.28
CA ILE A 5 5.32 5.55 6.13
C ILE A 5 4.80 4.60 5.04
N TYR A 6 3.68 3.95 5.32
CA TYR A 6 2.86 3.25 4.33
C TYR A 6 1.50 3.94 4.19
N LEU A 7 1.20 4.39 2.99
CA LEU A 7 -0.08 5.00 2.59
C LEU A 7 -0.49 4.47 1.21
N SER A 8 -1.77 4.63 0.83
CA SER A 8 -2.30 4.15 -0.45
C SER A 8 -3.51 4.96 -0.88
N ASP A 9 -3.92 4.78 -2.12
CA ASP A 9 -5.23 5.17 -2.65
C ASP A 9 -5.50 6.69 -2.46
N THR A 10 -4.64 7.51 -3.05
CA THR A 10 -4.78 8.98 -3.01
C THR A 10 -5.65 9.54 -4.12
N HIS A 11 -5.84 8.79 -5.20
CA HIS A 11 -6.74 9.08 -6.32
C HIS A 11 -6.70 10.55 -6.78
N LEU A 12 -5.50 11.08 -7.02
CA LEU A 12 -5.34 12.43 -7.56
C LEU A 12 -6.14 12.58 -8.85
N GLY A 13 -7.03 13.58 -8.90
CA GLY A 13 -7.91 13.82 -10.03
C GLY A 13 -9.28 13.17 -9.92
N SER A 14 -9.58 12.44 -8.84
CA SER A 14 -10.90 11.86 -8.60
C SER A 14 -11.98 12.94 -8.48
N SER A 15 -13.18 12.60 -8.94
CA SER A 15 -14.38 13.42 -8.77
C SER A 15 -15.26 13.01 -7.58
N GLY A 16 -14.78 12.10 -6.73
CA GLY A 16 -15.56 11.59 -5.59
C GLY A 16 -16.58 10.54 -6.01
N SER A 17 -16.17 9.55 -6.79
CA SER A 17 -17.03 8.49 -7.30
C SER A 17 -17.46 7.48 -6.20
N GLY A 18 -18.42 6.61 -6.54
CA GLY A 18 -19.07 5.68 -5.61
C GLY A 18 -18.23 4.50 -5.11
N PHE A 19 -16.96 4.36 -5.51
CA PHE A 19 -16.07 3.28 -5.00
C PHE A 19 -15.43 3.60 -3.63
N HIS A 20 -15.52 4.86 -3.18
CA HIS A 20 -14.98 5.25 -1.87
C HIS A 20 -15.78 4.67 -0.70
N GLN A 21 -15.07 4.26 0.34
CA GLN A 21 -15.67 3.66 1.51
C GLN A 21 -16.14 4.70 2.53
N GLN A 22 -15.35 5.76 2.72
CA GLN A 22 -15.68 6.91 3.55
C GLN A 22 -15.82 8.16 2.68
N LYS A 23 -16.21 9.28 3.26
CA LYS A 23 -16.26 10.57 2.57
C LYS A 23 -14.87 10.93 2.07
N THR A 24 -14.77 11.21 0.79
CA THR A 24 -13.52 11.57 0.10
C THR A 24 -13.44 13.08 -0.13
N TYR A 25 -12.21 13.60 -0.15
CA TYR A 25 -11.91 15.03 -0.29
C TYR A 25 -10.80 15.24 -1.34
N PRO A 26 -11.02 14.85 -2.62
CA PRO A 26 -10.00 14.93 -3.66
C PRO A 26 -9.55 16.37 -3.93
N GLU A 27 -10.43 17.35 -3.79
CA GLU A 27 -10.13 18.78 -3.92
C GLU A 27 -9.23 19.32 -2.79
N ARG A 28 -9.09 18.55 -1.69
CA ARG A 28 -8.24 18.86 -0.54
C ARG A 28 -6.94 18.05 -0.50
N LEU A 29 -6.70 17.20 -1.49
CA LEU A 29 -5.53 16.30 -1.46
C LEU A 29 -4.21 17.07 -1.28
N SER A 30 -4.06 18.24 -1.90
CA SER A 30 -2.86 19.06 -1.72
C SER A 30 -2.67 19.55 -0.27
N GLU A 31 -3.76 19.86 0.43
CA GLU A 31 -3.72 20.24 1.84
C GLU A 31 -3.39 19.02 2.73
N ILE A 32 -3.99 17.86 2.44
CA ILE A 32 -3.70 16.61 3.16
C ILE A 32 -2.23 16.24 3.02
N VAL A 33 -1.67 16.31 1.79
CA VAL A 33 -0.26 16.04 1.54
C VAL A 33 0.65 17.09 2.19
N ALA A 34 0.24 18.35 2.26
CA ALA A 34 1.00 19.39 2.97
C ALA A 34 1.07 19.09 4.48
N VAL A 35 -0.02 18.64 5.09
CA VAL A 35 -0.04 18.22 6.50
C VAL A 35 0.81 16.97 6.71
N LEU A 36 0.74 15.98 5.83
CA LEU A 36 1.64 14.82 5.85
C LEU A 36 3.12 15.24 5.77
N ASN A 37 3.46 16.19 4.91
CA ASN A 37 4.80 16.74 4.78
C ASN A 37 5.27 17.40 6.10
N ALA A 38 4.40 18.20 6.74
CA ALA A 38 4.69 18.80 8.04
C ALA A 38 4.90 17.73 9.12
N TRP A 39 4.06 16.70 9.14
CA TRP A 39 4.17 15.56 10.06
C TRP A 39 5.52 14.84 9.89
N ILE A 40 5.95 14.55 8.65
CA ILE A 40 7.24 13.92 8.35
C ILE A 40 8.40 14.76 8.90
N ARG A 41 8.36 16.09 8.68
CA ARG A 41 9.40 17.01 9.18
C ARG A 41 9.46 17.03 10.72
N GLN A 42 8.32 16.97 11.37
CA GLN A 42 8.21 16.96 12.83
C GLN A 42 8.74 15.64 13.42
N ASP A 43 8.41 14.51 12.81
CA ASP A 43 8.90 13.19 13.24
C ASP A 43 10.43 13.09 13.08
N GLY A 44 10.98 13.53 11.98
CA GLY A 44 12.42 13.65 11.69
C GLY A 44 13.18 12.34 11.57
N ARG A 45 12.50 11.18 11.64
CA ARG A 45 13.11 9.84 11.61
C ARG A 45 12.57 8.95 10.48
N ILE A 46 11.73 9.47 9.60
CA ILE A 46 11.18 8.72 8.48
C ILE A 46 12.24 8.58 7.39
N ASP A 47 12.56 7.35 6.99
CA ASP A 47 13.54 7.05 5.94
C ASP A 47 12.94 7.24 4.54
N PHE A 48 11.68 6.83 4.33
CA PHE A 48 10.96 6.98 3.06
C PHE A 48 9.44 6.85 3.25
N VAL A 49 8.70 7.21 2.21
CA VAL A 49 7.26 6.95 2.07
C VAL A 49 7.07 5.85 1.04
N LEU A 50 6.29 4.83 1.40
CA LEU A 50 5.87 3.73 0.54
C LEU A 50 4.40 3.94 0.17
N HIS A 51 4.12 4.19 -1.11
CA HIS A 51 2.77 4.37 -1.63
C HIS A 51 2.27 3.06 -2.25
N GLY A 52 1.14 2.57 -1.76
CA GLY A 52 0.59 1.25 -2.08
C GLY A 52 -0.14 1.14 -3.43
N GLY A 53 -0.22 2.22 -4.20
CA GLY A 53 -0.89 2.27 -5.50
C GLY A 53 -2.12 3.18 -5.51
N ASP A 54 -2.71 3.31 -6.69
CA ASP A 54 -3.81 4.25 -6.95
C ASP A 54 -3.46 5.67 -6.48
N MET A 55 -2.24 6.09 -6.86
CA MET A 55 -1.78 7.46 -6.58
C MET A 55 -2.58 8.46 -7.40
N THR A 56 -2.93 8.10 -8.63
CA THR A 56 -3.80 8.89 -9.53
C THR A 56 -5.11 8.15 -9.79
N ASP A 57 -6.18 8.89 -10.06
CA ASP A 57 -7.49 8.33 -10.41
C ASP A 57 -7.54 7.77 -11.85
N SER A 58 -6.62 8.22 -12.68
CA SER A 58 -6.34 7.63 -13.98
C SER A 58 -4.88 7.82 -14.38
N GLY A 59 -4.33 6.85 -15.11
CA GLY A 59 -2.93 6.82 -15.56
C GLY A 59 -2.60 7.80 -16.69
N THR A 60 -3.29 8.95 -16.78
CA THR A 60 -3.04 9.96 -17.79
C THR A 60 -1.71 10.69 -17.53
N ARG A 61 -1.06 11.11 -18.61
CA ARG A 61 0.22 11.83 -18.52
C ARG A 61 0.16 13.06 -17.62
N ASP A 62 -0.96 13.80 -17.66
CA ASP A 62 -1.11 15.06 -16.92
C ASP A 62 -1.29 14.82 -15.42
N LEU A 63 -2.06 13.80 -15.01
CA LEU A 63 -2.18 13.43 -13.59
C LEU A 63 -0.88 12.86 -13.04
N ILE A 64 -0.18 12.04 -13.80
CA ILE A 64 1.14 11.52 -13.41
C ILE A 64 2.14 12.68 -13.22
N TRP A 65 2.13 13.67 -14.11
CA TRP A 65 2.96 14.86 -13.95
C TRP A 65 2.59 15.66 -12.68
N GLN A 66 1.29 15.85 -12.41
CA GLN A 66 0.83 16.49 -11.18
C GLN A 66 1.26 15.71 -9.94
N ALA A 67 1.12 14.37 -9.94
CA ALA A 67 1.56 13.49 -8.86
C ALA A 67 3.06 13.66 -8.57
N SER A 68 3.90 13.76 -9.62
CA SER A 68 5.35 13.96 -9.48
C SER A 68 5.73 15.23 -8.73
N HIS A 69 4.86 16.25 -8.76
CA HIS A 69 5.06 17.52 -8.06
C HIS A 69 4.44 17.51 -6.67
N LEU A 70 3.22 16.97 -6.54
CA LEU A 70 2.51 16.90 -5.28
C LEU A 70 3.26 16.06 -4.24
N PHE A 71 3.81 14.92 -4.66
CA PHE A 71 4.54 14.00 -3.78
C PHE A 71 6.05 14.27 -3.68
N LYS A 72 6.49 15.51 -3.93
CA LYS A 72 7.84 15.97 -3.54
C LYS A 72 7.92 16.15 -2.02
N LEU A 73 8.06 15.06 -1.30
CA LEU A 73 8.18 15.03 0.15
C LEU A 73 9.64 15.21 0.59
N PRO A 74 9.91 15.50 1.89
CA PRO A 74 11.26 15.67 2.41
C PRO A 74 12.07 14.38 2.47
N VAL A 75 11.43 13.24 2.23
CA VAL A 75 12.04 11.90 2.15
C VAL A 75 11.65 11.23 0.81
N PRO A 76 12.41 10.24 0.34
CA PRO A 76 12.09 9.53 -0.90
C PRO A 76 10.67 8.93 -0.87
N VAL A 77 9.94 9.06 -1.97
CA VAL A 77 8.67 8.36 -2.21
C VAL A 77 8.93 7.16 -3.12
N ARG A 78 8.35 6.01 -2.78
CA ARG A 78 8.41 4.77 -3.54
C ARG A 78 7.00 4.31 -3.85
N LEU A 79 6.71 4.00 -5.11
CA LEU A 79 5.36 3.69 -5.60
C LEU A 79 5.25 2.23 -6.05
N CYS A 80 4.26 1.51 -5.53
CA CYS A 80 3.70 0.33 -6.16
C CYS A 80 2.54 0.78 -7.05
N LEU A 81 2.52 0.41 -8.32
CA LEU A 81 1.41 0.82 -9.20
C LEU A 81 0.13 0.07 -8.85
N GLY A 82 -0.97 0.81 -8.72
CA GLY A 82 -2.32 0.27 -8.61
C GLY A 82 -3.04 0.20 -9.97
N ASN A 83 -4.32 -0.21 -9.96
CA ASN A 83 -5.08 -0.33 -11.21
C ASN A 83 -5.41 1.05 -11.82
N HIS A 84 -5.78 2.03 -11.01
CA HIS A 84 -6.05 3.39 -11.50
C HIS A 84 -4.82 4.07 -12.08
N ASP A 85 -3.64 3.73 -11.61
CA ASP A 85 -2.37 4.22 -12.18
C ASP A 85 -2.10 3.69 -13.62
N LEU A 86 -2.86 2.67 -14.09
CA LEU A 86 -2.60 1.90 -15.31
C LEU A 86 -3.76 1.90 -16.32
N THR A 87 -4.61 2.92 -16.30
CA THR A 87 -5.82 2.99 -17.14
C THR A 87 -5.55 3.25 -18.62
N GLU A 88 -4.41 3.86 -18.96
CA GLU A 88 -4.02 4.17 -20.33
C GLU A 88 -2.94 3.21 -20.84
N ARG A 89 -2.86 3.04 -22.15
CA ARG A 89 -1.84 2.15 -22.76
C ARG A 89 -0.42 2.55 -22.43
N GLU A 90 -0.16 3.85 -22.34
CA GLU A 90 1.16 4.43 -22.12
C GLU A 90 1.43 4.78 -20.64
N SER A 91 0.51 4.44 -19.72
CA SER A 91 0.63 4.82 -18.30
C SER A 91 1.95 4.39 -17.68
N LEU A 92 2.35 3.12 -17.85
CA LEU A 92 3.64 2.65 -17.31
C LEU A 92 4.82 3.46 -17.86
N ALA A 93 4.84 3.71 -19.16
CA ALA A 93 5.92 4.49 -19.78
C ALA A 93 5.95 5.93 -19.26
N HIS A 94 4.78 6.54 -19.04
CA HIS A 94 4.65 7.87 -18.44
C HIS A 94 5.17 7.88 -17.01
N TRP A 95 4.77 6.90 -16.17
CA TRP A 95 5.26 6.76 -14.80
C TRP A 95 6.79 6.68 -14.73
N LEU A 96 7.40 5.75 -15.47
CA LEU A 96 8.85 5.54 -15.45
C LEU A 96 9.63 6.75 -16.00
N LYS A 97 9.02 7.51 -16.94
CA LYS A 97 9.65 8.69 -17.54
C LYS A 97 9.52 9.96 -16.69
N LEU A 98 8.34 10.20 -16.11
CA LEU A 98 8.02 11.45 -15.41
C LEU A 98 8.35 11.38 -13.91
N CYS A 99 8.32 10.18 -13.33
CA CYS A 99 8.53 9.92 -11.91
C CYS A 99 9.62 8.86 -11.66
N PRO A 100 10.82 8.95 -12.31
CA PRO A 100 11.84 7.90 -12.19
C PRO A 100 12.27 7.66 -10.73
N ASP A 101 12.23 8.69 -9.89
CA ASP A 101 12.59 8.61 -8.47
C ASP A 101 11.61 7.76 -7.63
N PHE A 102 10.41 7.49 -8.13
CA PHE A 102 9.45 6.63 -7.44
C PHE A 102 9.77 5.14 -7.62
N PHE A 103 10.60 4.80 -8.61
CA PHE A 103 10.90 3.42 -9.01
C PHE A 103 12.41 3.15 -8.94
N SER A 104 12.83 2.39 -7.93
CA SER A 104 14.24 2.01 -7.82
C SER A 104 14.65 1.14 -9.02
N GLY A 105 15.70 1.57 -9.75
CA GLY A 105 16.19 0.84 -10.91
C GLY A 105 15.34 0.98 -12.19
N GLY A 106 14.38 1.93 -12.23
CA GLY A 106 13.61 2.27 -13.43
C GLY A 106 12.66 1.16 -13.92
N ARG A 107 12.16 0.32 -13.01
CA ARG A 107 11.24 -0.79 -13.29
C ARG A 107 10.04 -0.74 -12.35
N PRO A 108 8.87 -1.26 -12.74
CA PRO A 108 7.72 -1.34 -11.85
C PRO A 108 7.93 -2.34 -10.71
N GLU A 109 8.73 -3.41 -10.93
CA GLU A 109 9.18 -4.31 -9.87
C GLU A 109 10.58 -3.95 -9.41
N TYR A 110 10.73 -3.71 -8.12
CA TYR A 110 12.03 -3.34 -7.57
C TYR A 110 12.17 -3.70 -6.09
N LEU A 111 13.39 -3.55 -5.58
CA LEU A 111 13.72 -3.72 -4.18
C LEU A 111 14.03 -2.38 -3.52
N ILE A 112 13.64 -2.27 -2.27
CA ILE A 112 14.16 -1.28 -1.33
C ILE A 112 14.97 -2.06 -0.30
N GLU A 113 16.27 -1.87 -0.28
CA GLU A 113 17.16 -2.50 0.69
C GLU A 113 17.61 -1.46 1.71
N THR A 114 17.38 -1.74 2.98
CA THR A 114 17.87 -0.97 4.11
C THR A 114 18.84 -1.82 4.93
N GLU A 115 19.38 -1.29 6.02
CA GLU A 115 20.21 -2.11 6.92
C GLU A 115 19.42 -3.23 7.59
N ASP A 116 18.14 -2.99 7.94
CA ASP A 116 17.34 -3.88 8.78
C ASP A 116 16.42 -4.81 8.00
N CYS A 117 15.94 -4.41 6.84
CA CYS A 117 14.94 -5.16 6.10
C CYS A 117 15.06 -5.01 4.58
N VAL A 118 14.29 -5.82 3.87
CA VAL A 118 14.13 -5.76 2.42
C VAL A 118 12.65 -5.66 2.09
N LEU A 119 12.29 -4.70 1.24
CA LEU A 119 10.94 -4.58 0.71
C LEU A 119 10.94 -4.95 -0.78
N HIS A 120 10.11 -5.93 -1.12
CA HIS A 120 9.82 -6.33 -2.49
C HIS A 120 8.60 -5.53 -2.96
N VAL A 121 8.76 -4.63 -3.91
CA VAL A 121 7.66 -3.89 -4.53
C VAL A 121 7.33 -4.58 -5.84
N VAL A 122 6.16 -5.22 -5.91
CA VAL A 122 5.72 -6.01 -7.06
C VAL A 122 4.23 -5.74 -7.31
N PRO A 123 3.90 -4.79 -8.20
CA PRO A 123 2.51 -4.52 -8.56
C PRO A 123 1.89 -5.76 -9.21
N ASN A 124 0.69 -6.13 -8.76
CA ASN A 124 -0.08 -7.16 -9.44
C ASN A 124 -0.62 -6.65 -10.78
N ASN A 125 -0.89 -7.57 -11.68
CA ASN A 125 -1.58 -7.31 -12.93
C ASN A 125 -3.08 -7.60 -12.78
N TRP A 126 -3.88 -7.09 -13.73
CA TRP A 126 -5.32 -7.18 -13.73
C TRP A 126 -5.87 -7.77 -15.02
N MET A 127 -5.10 -7.70 -16.10
CA MET A 127 -5.46 -8.15 -17.44
C MET A 127 -4.33 -8.98 -18.03
N GLU A 128 -4.61 -9.71 -19.13
CA GLU A 128 -3.60 -10.47 -19.90
C GLU A 128 -2.48 -9.55 -20.44
N ILE A 129 -2.83 -8.29 -20.77
CA ILE A 129 -1.83 -7.27 -21.13
C ILE A 129 -1.25 -6.73 -19.83
N PRO A 130 0.05 -6.96 -19.56
CA PRO A 130 0.70 -6.50 -18.33
C PRO A 130 0.62 -4.98 -18.16
N TYR A 131 0.51 -4.57 -16.91
CA TYR A 131 0.48 -3.14 -16.51
C TYR A 131 -0.58 -2.33 -17.22
N ARG A 132 -1.75 -2.94 -17.39
CA ARG A 132 -2.95 -2.28 -17.90
C ARG A 132 -4.17 -2.68 -17.08
N TRP A 133 -5.10 -1.73 -16.95
CA TRP A 133 -6.40 -1.96 -16.32
C TRP A 133 -7.49 -1.21 -17.06
N VAL A 134 -8.71 -1.81 -17.12
CA VAL A 134 -9.91 -1.18 -17.66
C VAL A 134 -11.04 -1.27 -16.62
N ASP A 135 -11.48 -2.49 -16.27
CA ASP A 135 -12.65 -2.69 -15.38
C ASP A 135 -12.63 -4.00 -14.58
N THR A 136 -11.62 -4.85 -14.79
CA THR A 136 -11.56 -6.17 -14.14
C THR A 136 -11.04 -6.06 -12.70
N GLN A 137 -11.56 -6.94 -11.82
CA GLN A 137 -11.15 -7.08 -10.43
C GLN A 137 -10.45 -8.44 -10.17
N ASN A 138 -9.72 -8.96 -11.17
CA ASN A 138 -9.04 -10.25 -11.12
C ASN A 138 -7.51 -10.07 -11.02
N PRO A 139 -6.97 -9.75 -9.82
CA PRO A 139 -5.54 -9.58 -9.65
C PRO A 139 -4.79 -10.90 -9.90
N HIS A 140 -3.59 -10.79 -10.46
CA HIS A 140 -2.68 -11.93 -10.64
C HIS A 140 -1.22 -11.46 -10.72
N PHE A 141 -0.28 -12.37 -10.48
CA PHE A 141 1.13 -12.20 -10.82
C PHE A 141 1.47 -12.92 -12.10
N LEU A 142 2.37 -12.35 -12.87
CA LEU A 142 3.01 -13.05 -14.00
C LEU A 142 4.03 -14.07 -13.48
N ASP A 143 4.28 -15.14 -14.25
CA ASP A 143 5.27 -16.17 -13.90
C ASP A 143 6.67 -15.57 -13.70
N ASP A 144 7.05 -14.58 -14.51
CA ASP A 144 8.33 -13.87 -14.38
C ASP A 144 8.41 -13.07 -13.08
N GLN A 145 7.30 -12.48 -12.59
CA GLN A 145 7.26 -11.79 -11.31
C GLN A 145 7.46 -12.76 -10.15
N ILE A 146 6.82 -13.94 -10.17
CA ILE A 146 7.02 -14.98 -9.15
C ILE A 146 8.45 -15.50 -9.17
N THR A 147 9.00 -15.77 -10.36
CA THR A 147 10.40 -16.19 -10.51
C THR A 147 11.38 -15.15 -9.96
N LEU A 148 11.10 -13.86 -10.22
CA LEU A 148 11.89 -12.75 -9.71
C LEU A 148 11.83 -12.69 -8.17
N LEU A 149 10.63 -12.78 -7.60
CA LEU A 149 10.39 -12.80 -6.15
C LEU A 149 11.14 -13.96 -5.49
N ASP A 150 11.01 -15.20 -6.00
CA ASP A 150 11.70 -16.37 -5.47
C ASP A 150 13.22 -16.17 -5.46
N ARG A 151 13.79 -15.68 -6.55
CA ARG A 151 15.24 -15.42 -6.67
C ARG A 151 15.73 -14.33 -5.72
N GLN A 152 14.94 -13.25 -5.59
CA GLN A 152 15.31 -12.10 -4.75
C GLN A 152 15.20 -12.43 -3.26
N SER A 153 14.14 -13.13 -2.88
CA SER A 153 13.89 -13.54 -1.50
C SER A 153 14.90 -14.58 -1.02
N ALA A 154 15.21 -15.60 -1.83
CA ALA A 154 16.18 -16.64 -1.47
C ALA A 154 17.58 -16.07 -1.15
N ARG A 155 18.01 -15.03 -1.85
CA ARG A 155 19.29 -14.35 -1.57
C ARG A 155 19.32 -13.57 -0.25
N ARG A 156 18.15 -13.38 0.38
CA ARG A 156 17.95 -12.53 1.57
C ARG A 156 17.17 -13.23 2.67
N ALA A 157 17.11 -14.55 2.65
CA ALA A 157 16.24 -15.38 3.49
C ALA A 157 16.38 -15.15 5.00
N VAL A 158 17.55 -14.68 5.44
CA VAL A 158 17.82 -14.41 6.87
C VAL A 158 17.43 -13.00 7.33
N ARG A 159 17.03 -12.13 6.41
CA ARG A 159 16.65 -10.74 6.71
C ARG A 159 15.13 -10.62 6.85
N PRO A 160 14.63 -9.70 7.69
CA PRO A 160 13.23 -9.30 7.66
C PRO A 160 12.81 -8.85 6.25
N GLN A 161 11.70 -9.38 5.74
CA GLN A 161 11.20 -9.09 4.40
C GLN A 161 9.75 -8.62 4.44
N ILE A 162 9.39 -7.73 3.53
CA ILE A 162 8.04 -7.24 3.29
C ILE A 162 7.76 -7.36 1.80
N LEU A 163 6.58 -7.86 1.43
CA LEU A 163 6.06 -7.77 0.06
C LEU A 163 5.02 -6.64 0.00
N LEU A 164 5.13 -5.76 -0.98
CA LEU A 164 4.09 -4.82 -1.34
C LEU A 164 3.53 -5.18 -2.71
N THR A 165 2.22 -5.35 -2.77
CA THR A 165 1.40 -5.42 -3.98
C THR A 165 0.16 -4.55 -3.78
N HIS A 166 -0.50 -4.09 -4.86
CA HIS A 166 -1.64 -3.19 -4.67
C HIS A 166 -2.90 -3.93 -4.19
N SER A 167 -3.25 -5.05 -4.85
CA SER A 167 -4.43 -5.82 -4.44
C SER A 167 -4.24 -6.45 -3.06
N PRO A 168 -5.26 -6.44 -2.18
CA PRO A 168 -5.24 -7.22 -0.95
C PRO A 168 -5.16 -8.72 -1.28
N VAL A 169 -4.62 -9.52 -0.36
CA VAL A 169 -4.53 -10.98 -0.51
C VAL A 169 -5.74 -11.68 0.11
N PHE A 170 -6.37 -11.04 1.08
CA PHE A 170 -7.59 -11.50 1.74
C PHE A 170 -8.64 -10.40 1.70
N GLY A 171 -9.92 -10.79 1.65
CA GLY A 171 -11.03 -9.87 1.92
C GLY A 171 -11.09 -9.49 3.40
N LEU A 172 -11.80 -8.41 3.71
CA LEU A 172 -12.05 -8.03 5.10
C LEU A 172 -12.85 -9.12 5.81
N PRO A 173 -12.39 -9.57 6.97
CA PRO A 173 -13.05 -10.65 7.67
C PRO A 173 -14.47 -10.26 8.19
N PRO A 174 -15.41 -11.22 8.23
CA PRO A 174 -16.74 -10.99 8.78
C PRO A 174 -16.76 -10.40 10.19
N GLU A 175 -15.78 -10.74 11.02
CA GLU A 175 -15.64 -10.24 12.38
C GLU A 175 -15.37 -8.72 12.43
N GLN A 176 -14.77 -8.17 11.39
CA GLN A 176 -14.53 -6.73 11.27
C GLN A 176 -15.74 -6.00 10.69
N THR A 177 -16.37 -6.59 9.69
CA THR A 177 -17.44 -5.93 8.91
C THR A 177 -18.84 -6.17 9.44
N GLY A 178 -19.05 -7.25 10.19
CA GLY A 178 -20.39 -7.73 10.57
C GLY A 178 -21.16 -8.39 9.42
N MET A 179 -20.55 -8.56 8.26
CA MET A 179 -21.17 -9.19 7.08
C MET A 179 -21.09 -10.72 7.17
N ALA A 180 -21.95 -11.42 6.41
CA ALA A 180 -21.99 -12.88 6.41
C ALA A 180 -20.80 -13.55 5.69
N LYS A 181 -20.09 -12.80 4.85
CA LYS A 181 -18.94 -13.28 4.06
C LYS A 181 -17.84 -12.21 4.06
N PRO A 182 -16.58 -12.59 3.77
CA PRO A 182 -15.52 -11.63 3.58
C PRO A 182 -15.90 -10.56 2.54
N PHE A 183 -15.56 -9.31 2.83
CA PHE A 183 -15.88 -8.19 1.96
C PHE A 183 -14.66 -7.86 1.07
N HIS A 184 -14.87 -7.60 -0.22
CA HIS A 184 -13.81 -7.42 -1.22
C HIS A 184 -12.79 -8.57 -1.24
N GLU A 185 -13.26 -9.81 -1.26
CA GLU A 185 -12.40 -10.98 -1.37
C GLU A 185 -11.82 -11.07 -2.80
N PRO A 186 -10.49 -11.12 -2.96
CA PRO A 186 -9.87 -11.29 -4.27
C PRO A 186 -10.12 -12.71 -4.82
N VAL A 187 -9.83 -12.91 -6.11
CA VAL A 187 -9.95 -14.24 -6.73
C VAL A 187 -9.05 -15.26 -6.02
N ALA A 188 -9.59 -16.45 -5.77
CA ALA A 188 -8.93 -17.49 -4.98
C ALA A 188 -7.55 -17.91 -5.53
N THR A 189 -7.34 -17.82 -6.83
CA THR A 189 -6.04 -18.09 -7.49
C THR A 189 -4.97 -17.13 -7.05
N PHE A 190 -5.28 -15.84 -6.93
CA PHE A 190 -4.33 -14.82 -6.46
C PHE A 190 -3.96 -15.06 -4.99
N THR A 191 -4.97 -15.22 -4.13
CA THR A 191 -4.76 -15.55 -2.71
C THR A 191 -3.87 -16.76 -2.56
N LYS A 192 -4.18 -17.86 -3.29
CA LYS A 192 -3.40 -19.09 -3.24
C LYS A 192 -1.94 -18.85 -3.65
N THR A 193 -1.71 -18.15 -4.76
CA THR A 193 -0.35 -17.86 -5.27
C THR A 193 0.48 -17.11 -4.24
N VAL A 194 -0.07 -16.03 -3.66
CA VAL A 194 0.66 -15.21 -2.68
C VAL A 194 0.90 -15.97 -1.38
N VAL A 195 -0.11 -16.68 -0.88
CA VAL A 195 0.01 -17.45 0.38
C VAL A 195 1.00 -18.60 0.24
N GLU A 196 1.00 -19.31 -0.87
CA GLU A 196 1.96 -20.41 -1.12
C GLU A 196 3.38 -19.87 -1.27
N TRP A 197 3.56 -18.72 -1.92
CA TRP A 197 4.85 -18.05 -1.96
C TRP A 197 5.29 -17.62 -0.55
N ALA A 198 4.42 -16.95 0.19
CA ALA A 198 4.70 -16.45 1.54
C ALA A 198 5.14 -17.56 2.52
N LYS A 199 4.49 -18.73 2.46
CA LYS A 199 4.84 -19.90 3.31
C LYS A 199 6.28 -20.39 3.10
N ARG A 200 6.87 -20.14 1.93
CA ARG A 200 8.25 -20.52 1.62
C ARG A 200 9.29 -19.48 2.05
N GLN A 201 8.84 -18.31 2.57
CA GLN A 201 9.73 -17.20 2.90
C GLN A 201 9.88 -17.03 4.43
N PRO A 202 10.90 -17.62 5.05
CA PRO A 202 11.03 -17.63 6.51
C PRO A 202 11.24 -16.24 7.11
N GLY A 203 11.76 -15.28 6.34
CA GLY A 203 11.97 -13.89 6.76
C GLY A 203 10.78 -12.96 6.51
N LEU A 204 9.70 -13.43 5.87
CA LEU A 204 8.57 -12.57 5.51
C LEU A 204 7.74 -12.20 6.74
N LEU A 205 7.70 -10.91 7.05
CA LEU A 205 6.94 -10.34 8.16
C LEU A 205 5.50 -10.03 7.77
N CYS A 206 5.34 -9.35 6.63
CA CYS A 206 4.04 -8.96 6.14
C CYS A 206 3.97 -8.82 4.62
N VAL A 207 2.74 -8.87 4.12
CA VAL A 207 2.33 -8.50 2.77
C VAL A 207 1.44 -7.27 2.89
N LEU A 208 1.80 -6.18 2.22
CA LEU A 208 1.07 -4.93 2.20
C LEU A 208 0.19 -4.84 0.95
N GLY A 209 -1.00 -4.27 1.10
CA GLY A 209 -1.95 -4.01 0.01
C GLY A 209 -2.75 -2.72 0.24
N GLY A 210 -3.35 -2.18 -0.83
CA GLY A 210 -4.28 -1.05 -0.83
C GLY A 210 -5.64 -1.45 -1.40
N HIS A 211 -6.13 -0.70 -2.43
CA HIS A 211 -7.26 -1.02 -3.28
C HIS A 211 -8.65 -1.03 -2.61
N THR A 212 -8.77 -1.58 -1.42
CA THR A 212 -10.07 -1.69 -0.73
C THR A 212 -10.44 -0.44 0.07
N HIS A 213 -9.52 0.51 0.23
CA HIS A 213 -9.68 1.73 1.04
C HIS A 213 -10.00 1.46 2.51
N MET A 214 -9.55 0.34 3.05
CA MET A 214 -9.90 -0.08 4.41
C MET A 214 -8.66 -0.56 5.15
N ASN A 215 -8.60 -0.23 6.45
CA ASN A 215 -7.62 -0.85 7.33
C ASN A 215 -8.01 -2.30 7.60
N MET A 216 -7.10 -3.21 7.29
CA MET A 216 -7.26 -4.63 7.59
C MET A 216 -5.95 -5.20 8.09
N ARG A 217 -6.04 -6.20 8.95
CA ARG A 217 -4.93 -7.08 9.28
C ARG A 217 -5.44 -8.50 9.47
N VAL A 218 -4.92 -9.40 8.66
CA VAL A 218 -5.14 -10.85 8.78
C VAL A 218 -3.79 -11.51 9.04
N GLU A 219 -3.67 -12.31 10.10
CA GLU A 219 -2.49 -13.14 10.31
C GLU A 219 -2.75 -14.54 9.78
N HIS A 220 -1.93 -14.98 8.83
CA HIS A 220 -1.99 -16.35 8.29
C HIS A 220 -0.59 -16.91 8.14
N ALA A 221 -0.37 -18.13 8.67
CA ALA A 221 0.92 -18.82 8.65
C ALA A 221 2.09 -17.95 9.16
N LYS A 222 1.87 -17.18 10.23
CA LYS A 222 2.81 -16.23 10.85
C LYS A 222 3.17 -15.00 10.02
N VAL A 223 2.54 -14.80 8.87
CA VAL A 223 2.68 -13.60 8.04
C VAL A 223 1.48 -12.69 8.27
N ASN A 224 1.71 -11.40 8.39
CA ASN A 224 0.65 -10.40 8.50
C ASN A 224 0.30 -9.86 7.10
N TYR A 225 -0.96 -9.90 6.75
CA TYR A 225 -1.51 -9.31 5.53
C TYR A 225 -2.24 -8.02 5.92
N VAL A 226 -1.73 -6.90 5.46
CA VAL A 226 -2.12 -5.57 5.96
C VAL A 226 -2.56 -4.69 4.80
N THR A 227 -3.71 -4.04 4.94
CA THR A 227 -4.13 -2.93 4.08
C THR A 227 -4.24 -1.64 4.89
N VAL A 228 -4.28 -0.52 4.19
CA VAL A 228 -4.49 0.82 4.76
C VAL A 228 -5.72 1.45 4.12
N SER A 229 -6.46 2.27 4.88
CA SER A 229 -7.54 3.09 4.34
C SER A 229 -6.98 4.15 3.38
N ALA A 230 -7.82 4.60 2.44
CA ALA A 230 -7.41 5.60 1.46
C ALA A 230 -7.01 6.92 2.13
N LEU A 231 -5.84 7.47 1.77
CA LEU A 231 -5.37 8.72 2.37
C LEU A 231 -6.29 9.91 2.07
N VAL A 232 -7.01 9.88 0.94
CA VAL A 232 -7.93 10.94 0.52
C VAL A 232 -9.28 10.89 1.22
N GLU A 233 -9.57 9.79 1.92
CA GLU A 233 -10.79 9.58 2.68
C GLU A 233 -10.61 9.90 4.16
N VAL A 234 -11.69 10.40 4.82
CA VAL A 234 -11.67 10.62 6.26
C VAL A 234 -11.49 9.29 7.02
N PRO A 235 -10.64 9.21 8.05
CA PRO A 235 -9.93 10.30 8.72
C PRO A 235 -8.48 10.52 8.24
N PHE A 236 -8.17 10.28 6.96
CA PHE A 236 -6.89 10.61 6.31
C PHE A 236 -5.71 9.87 6.96
N GLU A 237 -5.76 8.55 6.89
CA GLU A 237 -4.85 7.67 7.63
C GLU A 237 -3.69 7.16 6.80
N PHE A 238 -2.59 6.94 7.50
CA PHE A 238 -1.44 6.19 7.02
C PHE A 238 -0.88 5.31 8.15
N LYS A 239 -0.01 4.38 7.82
CA LYS A 239 0.67 3.52 8.79
C LYS A 239 2.15 3.88 8.88
N VAL A 240 2.70 3.86 10.09
CA VAL A 240 4.13 3.95 10.34
C VAL A 240 4.62 2.56 10.72
N PHE A 241 5.63 2.09 10.00
CA PHE A 241 6.34 0.86 10.28
C PHE A 241 7.71 1.16 10.86
N GLU A 242 8.11 0.40 11.87
CA GLU A 242 9.46 0.38 12.41
C GLU A 242 9.97 -1.06 12.36
N ILE A 243 11.06 -1.29 11.66
CA ILE A 243 11.66 -2.61 11.48
C ILE A 243 13.08 -2.59 12.03
N GLY A 244 13.34 -3.45 12.99
CA GLY A 244 14.68 -3.74 13.50
C GLY A 244 15.10 -5.18 13.19
N THR A 245 16.26 -5.57 13.63
CA THR A 245 16.80 -6.93 13.42
C THR A 245 15.99 -8.01 14.13
N ASP A 246 15.40 -7.68 15.28
CA ASP A 246 14.70 -8.64 16.16
C ASP A 246 13.27 -8.23 16.51
N SER A 247 12.81 -7.08 16.01
CA SER A 247 11.49 -6.55 16.33
C SER A 247 10.89 -5.79 15.14
N TRP A 248 9.58 -5.70 15.11
CA TRP A 248 8.89 -4.78 14.22
C TRP A 248 7.59 -4.27 14.85
N SER A 249 7.19 -3.09 14.43
CA SER A 249 5.93 -2.50 14.85
C SER A 249 5.25 -1.79 13.67
N MET A 250 3.95 -1.63 13.81
CA MET A 250 3.11 -0.86 12.90
C MET A 250 2.10 -0.07 13.73
N LYS A 251 1.91 1.20 13.40
CA LYS A 251 0.89 2.06 14.01
C LYS A 251 0.18 2.88 12.96
N THR A 252 -1.16 2.92 13.01
CA THR A 252 -1.99 3.79 12.17
C THR A 252 -2.08 5.18 12.78
N ILE A 253 -1.83 6.19 11.96
CA ILE A 253 -1.88 7.63 12.31
C ILE A 253 -2.98 8.28 11.48
N SER A 254 -3.80 9.12 12.10
CA SER A 254 -4.79 9.97 11.44
C SER A 254 -4.26 11.40 11.35
N LEU A 255 -4.53 12.07 10.24
CA LEU A 255 -4.27 13.50 10.04
C LEU A 255 -5.48 14.37 10.33
N ALA A 256 -6.66 13.80 10.64
CA ALA A 256 -7.92 14.54 10.75
C ALA A 256 -7.86 15.76 11.67
N ASP A 257 -7.21 15.61 12.83
CA ASP A 257 -7.09 16.68 13.83
C ASP A 257 -6.11 17.80 13.43
N GLN A 258 -5.33 17.60 12.37
CA GLN A 258 -4.32 18.54 11.88
C GLN A 258 -4.79 19.30 10.64
N LEU A 259 -5.92 18.88 10.04
CA LEU A 259 -6.49 19.52 8.85
C LEU A 259 -7.43 20.67 9.26
N HIS A 260 -7.44 21.73 8.44
CA HIS A 260 -8.21 22.95 8.75
C HIS A 260 -9.58 23.01 8.06
N PHE A 261 -9.97 21.96 7.35
CA PHE A 261 -11.31 21.85 6.77
C PHE A 261 -12.19 20.87 7.56
N ARG A 262 -13.48 21.10 7.51
CA ARG A 262 -14.46 20.19 8.14
C ARG A 262 -14.61 18.94 7.29
N SER A 263 -14.47 17.78 7.91
CA SER A 263 -14.71 16.47 7.30
C SER A 263 -15.87 15.75 7.98
N GLU A 264 -16.55 14.90 7.22
CA GLU A 264 -17.71 14.13 7.67
C GLU A 264 -17.36 12.65 7.67
N TYR A 265 -17.50 12.01 8.82
CA TYR A 265 -17.25 10.57 8.99
C TYR A 265 -18.57 9.80 8.96
N ASN A 266 -18.63 8.74 8.14
CA ASN A 266 -19.77 7.83 8.12
C ASN A 266 -19.63 6.76 9.21
N HIS A 267 -20.37 6.92 10.30
CA HIS A 267 -20.35 6.01 11.44
C HIS A 267 -20.95 4.62 11.14
N GLU A 268 -21.76 4.46 10.09
CA GLU A 268 -22.28 3.16 9.66
C GLU A 268 -21.17 2.30 9.04
N LYS A 269 -20.11 2.92 8.53
CA LYS A 269 -18.96 2.25 7.94
C LYS A 269 -17.70 2.30 8.84
N HIS A 270 -17.88 2.27 10.16
CA HIS A 270 -16.75 2.32 11.10
C HIS A 270 -15.76 1.15 10.92
N TYR A 271 -16.20 0.05 10.34
CA TYR A 271 -15.33 -1.10 9.99
C TYR A 271 -14.18 -0.73 9.05
N VAL A 272 -14.27 0.38 8.31
CA VAL A 272 -13.23 0.88 7.41
C VAL A 272 -11.95 1.19 8.17
N GLN A 273 -12.04 1.77 9.36
CA GLN A 273 -10.87 2.10 10.20
C GLN A 273 -10.33 0.87 10.96
N GLY A 274 -11.16 -0.18 11.10
CA GLY A 274 -10.81 -1.33 11.91
C GLY A 274 -10.74 -1.01 13.41
N SER A 275 -10.39 -2.01 14.20
CA SER A 275 -10.15 -1.92 15.63
C SER A 275 -8.64 -1.80 15.93
N GLU A 276 -8.25 -1.80 17.19
CA GLU A 276 -6.85 -1.69 17.60
C GLU A 276 -5.95 -2.76 16.95
N LYS A 277 -6.43 -3.99 16.79
CA LYS A 277 -5.67 -5.09 16.19
C LYS A 277 -5.34 -4.89 14.70
N GLU A 278 -6.16 -4.11 13.94
CA GLU A 278 -5.89 -3.72 12.56
C GLU A 278 -5.01 -2.46 12.47
N ARG A 279 -4.92 -1.72 13.56
CA ARG A 279 -4.27 -0.40 13.63
C ARG A 279 -2.89 -0.43 14.25
N THR A 280 -2.63 -1.39 15.15
CA THR A 280 -1.38 -1.46 15.91
C THR A 280 -0.86 -2.90 15.95
N VAL A 281 0.45 -3.04 15.74
CA VAL A 281 1.18 -4.29 15.90
C VAL A 281 2.49 -4.00 16.62
N GLU A 282 2.84 -4.83 17.60
CA GLU A 282 4.15 -4.82 18.24
C GLU A 282 4.67 -6.25 18.39
N VAL A 283 5.84 -6.51 17.84
CA VAL A 283 6.52 -7.81 17.91
C VAL A 283 7.94 -7.62 18.41
N HIS A 284 8.22 -8.07 19.63
CA HIS A 284 9.49 -7.84 20.31
C HIS A 284 10.54 -8.94 20.13
N SER A 285 10.23 -10.04 19.39
CA SER A 285 11.19 -11.10 19.12
C SER A 285 10.86 -11.83 17.83
N LEU A 286 11.64 -11.58 16.79
CA LEU A 286 11.56 -12.28 15.50
C LEU A 286 12.26 -13.65 15.53
N ARG A 287 13.22 -13.87 16.43
CA ARG A 287 14.06 -15.09 16.48
C ARG A 287 13.31 -16.35 16.99
N LYS A 288 12.08 -16.21 17.48
CA LYS A 288 11.25 -17.32 18.01
C LYS A 288 10.12 -17.75 17.06
N ARG A 289 10.15 -17.26 15.82
CA ARG A 289 9.10 -17.58 14.84
C ARG A 289 9.43 -18.75 13.94
#